data_564d28d2f003a2d120a46f3df807c858
#
_entry.id   564d28d2f003a2d120a46f3df807c858
#
_cell.length_a   1.000
_cell.length_b   1.000
_cell.length_c   1.000
_cell.angle_alpha   90.00
_cell.angle_beta   90.00
_cell.angle_gamma   90.00
#
_symmetry.space_group_name_H-M   'P 1'
#
loop_
_entity.id
_entity.type
_entity.pdbx_description
1 polymer ?
#
loop_
_entity_poly.entity_id
_entity_poly.type
_entity_poly.pdbx_seq_one_letter_code
_entity_poly.pdbx_strand_id
1 'polypeptide(L)'
;MILSDRDIRAELESGKIKVEPSEGLEDRIGPDGIDMRLGTTFLVFERNKQAYIDPRKPDSAKGTTRQIDIKPDEPFIVHPHELVLASTLERLTISNDLLGRLEGRSSLGRLGIIVHSTASIFHPGWDGTATMELGNLGVMPVALYPGMRICMFTFERMSSPVENPYGSKANKYQGQTGPLPSGVWEELDDELEQGELRKGKQAGLFAKDGDS
;
A
#
# COMPACT_ATOMS: atom_id res chain seq x y z
N MET A 1 7.89 -5.69 -18.90
CA MET A 1 6.91 -5.50 -20.00
C MET A 1 5.54 -5.38 -19.33
N ILE A 2 4.84 -4.29 -19.59
CA ILE A 2 3.48 -4.06 -19.09
C ILE A 2 2.52 -5.01 -19.83
N LEU A 3 1.57 -5.59 -19.10
CA LEU A 3 0.55 -6.48 -19.66
C LEU A 3 -0.53 -5.66 -20.38
N SER A 4 -0.93 -6.11 -21.56
CA SER A 4 -2.12 -5.61 -22.24
C SER A 4 -3.40 -6.22 -21.63
N ASP A 5 -4.55 -5.68 -21.98
CA ASP A 5 -5.86 -6.20 -21.56
C ASP A 5 -6.04 -7.70 -21.87
N ARG A 6 -5.56 -8.18 -23.03
CA ARG A 6 -5.57 -9.59 -23.39
C ARG A 6 -4.72 -10.43 -22.43
N ASP A 7 -3.52 -9.96 -22.11
CA ASP A 7 -2.61 -10.70 -21.24
C ASP A 7 -3.09 -10.63 -19.77
N ILE A 8 -3.71 -9.52 -19.35
CA ILE A 8 -4.36 -9.40 -18.04
C ILE A 8 -5.47 -10.44 -17.89
N ARG A 9 -6.35 -10.61 -18.92
CA ARG A 9 -7.38 -11.65 -18.88
C ARG A 9 -6.79 -13.06 -18.78
N ALA A 10 -5.72 -13.34 -19.52
CA ALA A 10 -5.03 -14.63 -19.42
C ALA A 10 -4.45 -14.88 -18.02
N GLU A 11 -3.89 -13.83 -17.36
CA GLU A 11 -3.37 -13.98 -16.00
C GLU A 11 -4.48 -14.07 -14.93
N LEU A 12 -5.64 -13.46 -15.16
CA LEU A 12 -6.84 -13.67 -14.34
C LEU A 12 -7.37 -15.10 -14.47
N GLU A 13 -7.49 -15.62 -15.69
CA GLU A 13 -7.92 -17.00 -15.97
C GLU A 13 -6.95 -18.04 -15.39
N SER A 14 -5.64 -17.79 -15.46
CA SER A 14 -4.61 -18.68 -14.88
C SER A 14 -4.54 -18.60 -13.35
N GLY A 15 -5.19 -17.60 -12.73
CA GLY A 15 -5.16 -17.35 -11.30
C GLY A 15 -3.87 -16.69 -10.79
N LYS A 16 -3.01 -16.19 -11.68
CA LYS A 16 -1.81 -15.43 -11.34
C LYS A 16 -2.12 -14.00 -10.88
N ILE A 17 -3.23 -13.45 -11.37
CA ILE A 17 -3.87 -12.25 -10.83
C ILE A 17 -5.23 -12.68 -10.31
N LYS A 18 -5.58 -12.26 -9.08
CA LYS A 18 -6.93 -12.41 -8.54
C LYS A 18 -7.41 -11.07 -8.02
N VAL A 19 -8.66 -10.74 -8.32
CA VAL A 19 -9.35 -9.53 -7.87
C VAL A 19 -10.68 -9.94 -7.26
N GLU A 20 -10.85 -9.73 -5.97
CA GLU A 20 -12.04 -10.16 -5.22
C GLU A 20 -12.65 -8.98 -4.43
N PRO A 21 -13.94 -8.69 -4.59
CA PRO A 21 -14.93 -9.37 -5.44
C PRO A 21 -14.74 -9.07 -6.94
N SER A 22 -14.95 -10.09 -7.76
CA SER A 22 -14.81 -10.01 -9.23
C SER A 22 -16.04 -9.45 -9.96
N GLU A 23 -17.08 -9.10 -9.23
CA GLU A 23 -18.31 -8.54 -9.81
C GLU A 23 -18.01 -7.26 -10.61
N GLY A 24 -18.44 -7.23 -11.86
CA GLY A 24 -18.19 -6.13 -12.81
C GLY A 24 -16.70 -5.95 -13.16
N LEU A 25 -15.86 -6.96 -12.98
CA LEU A 25 -14.42 -6.86 -13.23
C LEU A 25 -14.13 -6.63 -14.72
N GLU A 26 -14.84 -7.31 -15.62
CA GLU A 26 -14.62 -7.19 -17.07
C GLU A 26 -14.77 -5.74 -17.56
N ASP A 27 -15.74 -4.99 -17.05
CA ASP A 27 -15.98 -3.58 -17.40
C ASP A 27 -14.89 -2.64 -16.83
N ARG A 28 -14.00 -3.15 -15.99
CA ARG A 28 -12.93 -2.41 -15.33
C ARG A 28 -11.54 -2.74 -15.87
N ILE A 29 -11.44 -3.69 -16.80
CA ILE A 29 -10.20 -4.01 -17.51
C ILE A 29 -10.03 -2.97 -18.62
N GLY A 30 -9.01 -2.12 -18.46
CA GLY A 30 -8.57 -1.14 -19.46
C GLY A 30 -7.48 -1.72 -20.36
N PRO A 31 -6.96 -0.96 -21.31
CA PRO A 31 -5.96 -1.41 -22.27
C PRO A 31 -4.68 -1.98 -21.64
N ASP A 32 -4.31 -1.52 -20.45
CA ASP A 32 -3.04 -1.76 -19.78
C ASP A 32 -3.15 -1.92 -18.26
N GLY A 33 -4.37 -2.08 -17.73
CA GLY A 33 -4.58 -2.20 -16.29
C GLY A 33 -6.01 -2.51 -15.89
N ILE A 34 -6.24 -2.62 -14.60
CA ILE A 34 -7.54 -2.88 -13.97
C ILE A 34 -7.89 -1.70 -13.08
N ASP A 35 -9.03 -1.05 -13.33
CA ASP A 35 -9.58 -0.04 -12.42
C ASP A 35 -10.06 -0.71 -11.12
N MET A 36 -9.62 -0.18 -9.97
CA MET A 36 -10.03 -0.63 -8.64
C MET A 36 -10.97 0.38 -8.00
N ARG A 37 -11.87 -0.12 -7.16
CA ARG A 37 -12.89 0.70 -6.51
C ARG A 37 -12.47 1.12 -5.11
N LEU A 38 -12.99 2.26 -4.66
CA LEU A 38 -12.76 2.78 -3.31
C LEU A 38 -13.53 1.95 -2.27
N GLY A 39 -12.87 1.56 -1.21
CA GLY A 39 -13.47 0.93 -0.03
C GLY A 39 -14.30 1.91 0.81
N THR A 40 -14.79 1.44 1.95
CA THR A 40 -15.67 2.19 2.85
C THR A 40 -14.96 2.75 4.06
N THR A 41 -13.75 2.29 4.35
CA THR A 41 -12.99 2.63 5.57
C THR A 41 -11.88 3.62 5.25
N PHE A 42 -11.77 4.64 6.09
CA PHE A 42 -10.78 5.71 5.99
C PHE A 42 -10.07 5.91 7.32
N LEU A 43 -8.76 6.17 7.29
CA LEU A 43 -8.00 6.62 8.46
C LEU A 43 -7.62 8.08 8.24
N VAL A 44 -8.20 8.94 9.07
CA VAL A 44 -7.96 10.39 9.05
C VAL A 44 -6.91 10.73 10.08
N PHE A 45 -5.93 11.56 9.71
CA PHE A 45 -4.92 12.03 10.64
C PHE A 45 -5.49 13.12 11.55
N GLU A 46 -5.29 12.97 12.84
CA GLU A 46 -5.71 13.92 13.86
C GLU A 46 -4.49 14.48 14.59
N ARG A 47 -4.52 15.79 14.86
CA ARG A 47 -3.55 16.42 15.75
C ARG A 47 -3.77 15.91 17.16
N ASN A 48 -2.74 15.33 17.75
CA ASN A 48 -2.73 14.91 19.15
C ASN A 48 -1.80 15.82 19.98
N LYS A 49 -1.55 15.45 21.25
CA LYS A 49 -0.66 16.20 22.14
C LYS A 49 0.82 16.06 21.80
N GLN A 50 1.18 15.20 20.86
CA GLN A 50 2.57 14.99 20.46
C GLN A 50 3.00 16.07 19.46
N ALA A 51 4.20 16.59 19.63
CA ALA A 51 4.71 17.65 18.77
C ALA A 51 5.13 17.12 17.38
N TYR A 52 5.49 15.83 17.27
CA TYR A 52 5.93 15.16 16.04
C TYR A 52 5.76 13.64 16.15
N ILE A 53 5.79 12.96 15.01
CA ILE A 53 5.89 11.50 14.93
C ILE A 53 7.38 11.14 14.82
N ASP A 54 7.89 10.31 15.72
CA ASP A 54 9.22 9.73 15.65
C ASP A 54 9.09 8.30 15.09
N PRO A 55 9.57 8.02 13.86
CA PRO A 55 9.41 6.71 13.24
C PRO A 55 10.13 5.57 13.99
N ARG A 56 11.04 5.89 14.92
CA ARG A 56 11.71 4.91 15.80
C ARG A 56 10.90 4.57 17.05
N LYS A 57 9.78 5.23 17.27
CA LYS A 57 8.95 5.09 18.48
C LYS A 57 7.51 4.77 18.07
N PRO A 58 7.10 3.49 18.09
CA PRO A 58 5.73 3.08 17.72
C PRO A 58 4.65 3.89 18.44
N ASP A 59 4.88 4.18 19.72
CA ASP A 59 3.94 4.94 20.55
C ASP A 59 3.74 6.39 20.07
N SER A 60 4.69 6.96 19.34
CA SER A 60 4.57 8.31 18.78
C SER A 60 3.49 8.44 17.70
N ALA A 61 3.15 7.32 17.04
CA ALA A 61 2.09 7.28 16.04
C ALA A 61 0.72 6.87 16.62
N LYS A 62 0.68 6.41 17.88
CA LYS A 62 -0.60 6.03 18.51
C LYS A 62 -1.52 7.23 18.66
N GLY A 63 -2.78 7.05 18.24
CA GLY A 63 -3.80 8.10 18.33
C GLY A 63 -3.58 9.28 17.36
N THR A 64 -2.71 9.13 16.35
CA THR A 64 -2.58 10.11 15.27
C THR A 64 -3.57 9.87 14.14
N THR A 65 -4.23 8.73 14.13
CA THR A 65 -5.25 8.38 13.14
C THR A 65 -6.55 7.97 13.84
N ARG A 66 -7.67 8.33 13.22
CA ARG A 66 -9.02 7.90 13.60
C ARG A 66 -9.68 7.22 12.40
N GLN A 67 -10.26 6.05 12.65
CA GLN A 67 -11.03 5.34 11.63
C GLN A 67 -12.41 5.97 11.45
N ILE A 68 -12.81 6.11 10.20
CA ILE A 68 -14.15 6.52 9.78
C ILE A 68 -14.68 5.49 8.79
N ASP A 69 -15.82 4.91 9.07
CA ASP A 69 -16.53 4.03 8.16
C ASP A 69 -17.69 4.79 7.52
N ILE A 70 -17.74 4.81 6.19
CA ILE A 70 -18.73 5.54 5.40
C ILE A 70 -19.70 4.54 4.80
N LYS A 71 -20.99 4.87 4.79
CA LYS A 71 -21.98 4.06 4.08
C LYS A 71 -21.81 4.18 2.56
N PRO A 72 -22.24 3.17 1.79
CA PRO A 72 -22.05 3.15 0.34
C PRO A 72 -22.64 4.36 -0.41
N ASP A 73 -23.68 4.97 0.11
CA ASP A 73 -24.40 6.13 -0.46
C ASP A 73 -23.93 7.49 0.10
N GLU A 74 -23.03 7.49 1.08
CA GLU A 74 -22.47 8.68 1.69
C GLU A 74 -21.07 8.99 1.12
N PRO A 75 -20.74 10.25 0.79
CA PRO A 75 -19.39 10.61 0.36
C PRO A 75 -18.45 10.80 1.54
N PHE A 76 -17.19 10.43 1.36
CA PHE A 76 -16.09 10.98 2.14
C PHE A 76 -15.57 12.26 1.48
N ILE A 77 -15.46 13.35 2.24
CA ILE A 77 -15.00 14.64 1.72
C ILE A 77 -13.50 14.79 2.04
N VAL A 78 -12.67 14.85 1.00
CA VAL A 78 -11.23 15.14 1.13
C VAL A 78 -11.02 16.63 0.97
N HIS A 79 -10.67 17.30 2.08
CA HIS A 79 -10.41 18.75 2.06
C HIS A 79 -9.02 19.05 1.48
N PRO A 80 -8.82 20.30 0.97
CA PRO A 80 -7.50 20.74 0.52
C PRO A 80 -6.42 20.53 1.59
N HIS A 81 -5.26 20.02 1.16
CA HIS A 81 -4.10 19.74 2.01
C HIS A 81 -4.30 18.63 3.06
N GLU A 82 -5.35 17.85 2.97
CA GLU A 82 -5.52 16.65 3.78
C GLU A 82 -4.81 15.44 3.16
N LEU A 83 -4.25 14.60 4.03
CA LEU A 83 -3.81 13.25 3.74
C LEU A 83 -4.72 12.29 4.49
N VAL A 84 -5.26 11.31 3.79
CA VAL A 84 -6.16 10.29 4.33
C VAL A 84 -5.72 8.93 3.81
N LEU A 85 -5.65 7.92 4.68
CA LEU A 85 -5.44 6.55 4.22
C LEU A 85 -6.80 5.92 3.94
N ALA A 86 -6.92 5.32 2.76
CA ALA A 86 -8.07 4.52 2.36
C ALA A 86 -7.58 3.22 1.71
N SER A 87 -8.47 2.30 1.40
CA SER A 87 -8.08 1.10 0.67
C SER A 87 -8.94 0.87 -0.55
N THR A 88 -8.45 0.02 -1.45
CA THR A 88 -9.31 -0.57 -2.48
C THR A 88 -10.42 -1.39 -1.82
N LEU A 89 -11.60 -1.42 -2.47
CA LEU A 89 -12.67 -2.32 -2.10
C LEU A 89 -12.25 -3.77 -2.38
N GLU A 90 -11.56 -3.96 -3.49
CA GLU A 90 -11.10 -5.29 -3.90
C GLU A 90 -9.81 -5.69 -3.19
N ARG A 91 -9.74 -6.97 -2.89
CA ARG A 91 -8.50 -7.69 -2.58
C ARG A 91 -7.80 -8.01 -3.89
N LEU A 92 -6.51 -7.76 -3.96
CA LEU A 92 -5.63 -8.08 -5.08
C LEU A 92 -4.61 -9.12 -4.66
N THR A 93 -4.51 -10.23 -5.40
CA THR A 93 -3.43 -11.21 -5.28
C THR A 93 -2.60 -11.21 -6.54
N ILE A 94 -1.27 -11.19 -6.41
CA ILE A 94 -0.30 -11.16 -7.52
C ILE A 94 0.66 -12.33 -7.36
N SER A 95 0.89 -13.09 -8.45
CA SER A 95 1.85 -14.20 -8.45
C SER A 95 3.31 -13.72 -8.28
N ASN A 96 4.22 -14.66 -8.05
CA ASN A 96 5.63 -14.38 -7.82
C ASN A 96 6.44 -13.99 -9.08
N ASP A 97 5.81 -14.00 -10.26
CA ASP A 97 6.40 -13.60 -11.55
C ASP A 97 5.79 -12.31 -12.12
N LEU A 98 4.92 -11.66 -11.38
CA LEU A 98 4.29 -10.39 -11.73
C LEU A 98 4.52 -9.33 -10.64
N LEU A 99 4.70 -8.08 -11.08
CA LEU A 99 4.72 -6.90 -10.24
C LEU A 99 3.48 -6.07 -10.55
N GLY A 100 2.80 -5.57 -9.52
CA GLY A 100 1.70 -4.62 -9.65
C GLY A 100 2.17 -3.19 -9.39
N ARG A 101 1.58 -2.24 -10.13
CA ARG A 101 1.81 -0.82 -9.90
C ARG A 101 0.46 -0.09 -9.79
N LEU A 102 0.28 0.59 -8.67
CA LEU A 102 -0.89 1.43 -8.43
C LEU A 102 -0.68 2.78 -9.09
N GLU A 103 -1.63 3.17 -9.92
CA GLU A 103 -1.62 4.44 -10.66
C GLU A 103 -2.90 5.23 -10.40
N GLY A 104 -2.81 6.57 -10.42
CA GLY A 104 -3.96 7.44 -10.32
C GLY A 104 -4.77 7.49 -11.60
N ARG A 105 -6.04 7.89 -11.48
CA ARG A 105 -6.89 8.16 -12.64
C ARG A 105 -6.81 9.64 -13.01
N SER A 106 -6.54 9.93 -14.27
CA SER A 106 -6.35 11.30 -14.76
C SER A 106 -7.55 12.22 -14.50
N SER A 107 -8.78 11.69 -14.49
CA SER A 107 -10.00 12.44 -14.19
C SER A 107 -10.05 12.93 -12.73
N LEU A 108 -9.52 12.14 -11.79
CA LEU A 108 -9.40 12.52 -10.37
C LEU A 108 -8.19 13.43 -10.14
N GLY A 109 -7.08 13.15 -10.82
CA GLY A 109 -5.90 14.03 -10.78
C GLY A 109 -6.20 15.46 -11.23
N ARG A 110 -7.11 15.65 -12.20
CA ARG A 110 -7.58 16.97 -12.64
C ARG A 110 -8.43 17.70 -11.60
N LEU A 111 -8.95 17.00 -10.60
CA LEU A 111 -9.61 17.59 -9.43
C LEU A 111 -8.64 17.83 -8.27
N GLY A 112 -7.37 17.49 -8.44
CA GLY A 112 -6.34 17.60 -7.40
C GLY A 112 -6.17 16.37 -6.52
N ILE A 113 -6.88 15.26 -6.81
CA ILE A 113 -6.76 14.03 -6.01
C ILE A 113 -5.56 13.20 -6.46
N ILE A 114 -4.68 12.90 -5.52
CA ILE A 114 -3.64 11.88 -5.63
C ILE A 114 -4.06 10.61 -4.88
N VAL A 115 -3.55 9.46 -5.28
CA VAL A 115 -3.90 8.16 -4.69
C VAL A 115 -2.71 7.46 -4.00
N HIS A 116 -1.50 7.94 -4.26
CA HIS A 116 -0.28 7.56 -3.55
C HIS A 116 0.69 8.74 -3.53
N SER A 117 1.51 8.83 -2.49
CA SER A 117 2.52 9.89 -2.36
C SER A 117 3.82 9.50 -3.06
N THR A 118 4.37 8.33 -2.73
CA THR A 118 5.71 7.93 -3.20
C THR A 118 5.80 6.44 -3.57
N ALA A 119 5.03 5.56 -2.93
CA ALA A 119 5.16 4.11 -3.08
C ALA A 119 3.98 3.55 -3.88
N SER A 120 4.21 3.24 -5.15
CA SER A 120 3.19 2.67 -6.04
C SER A 120 3.38 1.18 -6.32
N ILE A 121 4.50 0.57 -5.88
CA ILE A 121 4.87 -0.80 -6.24
C ILE A 121 4.28 -1.81 -5.26
N PHE A 122 3.58 -2.79 -5.81
CA PHE A 122 3.09 -3.98 -5.13
C PHE A 122 3.92 -5.17 -5.59
N HIS A 123 4.71 -5.70 -4.67
CA HIS A 123 5.72 -6.69 -4.97
C HIS A 123 5.13 -8.04 -5.42
N PRO A 124 5.88 -8.85 -6.21
CA PRO A 124 5.50 -10.22 -6.53
C PRO A 124 5.17 -11.03 -5.27
N GLY A 125 4.03 -11.72 -5.26
CA GLY A 125 3.51 -12.45 -4.08
C GLY A 125 2.58 -11.62 -3.19
N TRP A 126 2.30 -10.36 -3.53
CA TRP A 126 1.34 -9.53 -2.79
C TRP A 126 -0.04 -10.17 -2.73
N ASP A 127 -0.68 -10.04 -1.55
CA ASP A 127 -2.05 -10.44 -1.30
C ASP A 127 -2.67 -9.51 -0.24
N GLY A 128 -3.75 -8.81 -0.58
CA GLY A 128 -4.43 -7.88 0.33
C GLY A 128 -5.23 -6.80 -0.40
N THR A 129 -5.94 -5.97 0.36
CA THR A 129 -6.48 -4.70 -0.15
C THR A 129 -5.36 -3.68 -0.23
N ALA A 130 -5.32 -2.86 -1.29
CA ALA A 130 -4.27 -1.86 -1.44
C ALA A 130 -4.57 -0.61 -0.61
N THR A 131 -3.70 -0.26 0.33
CA THR A 131 -3.79 1.04 1.00
C THR A 131 -3.38 2.14 0.03
N MET A 132 -4.18 3.19 -0.02
CA MET A 132 -3.95 4.42 -0.79
C MET A 132 -3.70 5.58 0.17
N GLU A 133 -2.78 6.44 -0.19
CA GLU A 133 -2.45 7.69 0.49
C GLU A 133 -3.17 8.83 -0.25
N LEU A 134 -4.49 8.95 -0.02
CA LEU A 134 -5.32 9.94 -0.70
C LEU A 134 -4.97 11.35 -0.22
N GLY A 135 -4.65 12.22 -1.16
CA GLY A 135 -4.41 13.63 -0.89
C GLY A 135 -5.21 14.54 -1.82
N ASN A 136 -5.53 15.73 -1.37
CA ASN A 136 -6.14 16.77 -2.18
C ASN A 136 -5.18 17.95 -2.34
N LEU A 137 -4.57 18.05 -3.51
CA LEU A 137 -3.66 19.15 -3.90
C LEU A 137 -4.41 20.35 -4.49
N GLY A 138 -5.74 20.22 -4.69
CA GLY A 138 -6.60 21.28 -5.19
C GLY A 138 -6.97 22.31 -4.12
N VAL A 139 -7.80 23.26 -4.50
CA VAL A 139 -8.29 24.31 -3.60
C VAL A 139 -9.73 24.08 -3.14
N MET A 140 -10.43 23.10 -3.71
CA MET A 140 -11.80 22.76 -3.37
C MET A 140 -11.89 21.39 -2.71
N PRO A 141 -12.75 21.19 -1.70
CA PRO A 141 -13.07 19.87 -1.20
C PRO A 141 -13.63 18.96 -2.30
N VAL A 142 -13.24 17.70 -2.30
CA VAL A 142 -13.69 16.70 -3.29
C VAL A 142 -14.43 15.56 -2.58
N ALA A 143 -15.64 15.27 -3.05
CA ALA A 143 -16.47 14.16 -2.57
C ALA A 143 -16.07 12.85 -3.26
N LEU A 144 -15.63 11.87 -2.50
CA LEU A 144 -15.31 10.53 -2.96
C LEU A 144 -16.33 9.54 -2.40
N TYR A 145 -16.93 8.75 -3.28
CA TYR A 145 -17.96 7.77 -2.89
C TYR A 145 -17.37 6.35 -2.84
N PRO A 146 -17.67 5.55 -1.80
CA PRO A 146 -17.36 4.12 -1.81
C PRO A 146 -17.86 3.44 -3.09
N GLY A 147 -17.08 2.50 -3.61
CA GLY A 147 -17.42 1.78 -4.85
C GLY A 147 -17.09 2.52 -6.14
N MET A 148 -16.76 3.82 -6.12
CA MET A 148 -16.29 4.52 -7.32
C MET A 148 -14.90 4.00 -7.75
N ARG A 149 -14.59 4.04 -9.04
CA ARG A 149 -13.24 3.74 -9.55
C ARG A 149 -12.28 4.83 -9.08
N ILE A 150 -11.30 4.46 -8.25
CA ILE A 150 -10.39 5.42 -7.59
C ILE A 150 -8.97 5.39 -8.14
N CYS A 151 -8.46 4.20 -8.44
CA CYS A 151 -7.13 3.98 -8.96
C CYS A 151 -7.13 2.88 -10.02
N MET A 152 -6.00 2.64 -10.65
CA MET A 152 -5.79 1.57 -11.60
C MET A 152 -4.54 0.77 -11.18
N PHE A 153 -4.56 -0.53 -11.39
CA PHE A 153 -3.36 -1.37 -11.32
C PHE A 153 -2.90 -1.76 -12.70
N THR A 154 -1.66 -1.43 -13.03
CA THR A 154 -0.93 -2.03 -14.16
C THR A 154 -0.08 -3.19 -13.66
N PHE A 155 0.25 -4.13 -14.54
CA PHE A 155 1.04 -5.31 -14.19
C PHE A 155 2.24 -5.46 -15.12
N GLU A 156 3.38 -5.81 -14.52
CA GLU A 156 4.63 -6.01 -15.25
C GLU A 156 5.16 -7.43 -15.02
N ARG A 157 5.60 -8.11 -16.10
CA ARG A 157 6.29 -9.39 -15.95
C ARG A 157 7.69 -9.17 -15.40
N MET A 158 8.04 -9.97 -14.40
CA MET A 158 9.41 -10.09 -13.93
C MET A 158 10.25 -10.83 -14.97
N SER A 159 11.57 -10.61 -15.00
CA SER A 159 12.50 -11.34 -15.88
C SER A 159 12.55 -12.85 -15.55
N SER A 160 12.28 -13.20 -14.30
CA SER A 160 12.09 -14.54 -13.77
C SER A 160 11.24 -14.46 -12.51
N PRO A 161 10.58 -15.53 -12.06
CA PRO A 161 9.94 -15.55 -10.75
C PRO A 161 10.92 -15.21 -9.65
N VAL A 162 10.48 -14.40 -8.67
CA VAL A 162 11.34 -14.02 -7.54
C VAL A 162 11.57 -15.21 -6.61
N GLU A 163 12.76 -15.30 -6.04
CA GLU A 163 13.11 -16.36 -5.07
C GLU A 163 12.43 -16.14 -3.71
N ASN A 164 12.22 -14.89 -3.33
CA ASN A 164 11.62 -14.49 -2.06
C ASN A 164 10.40 -13.59 -2.32
N PRO A 165 9.22 -14.15 -2.64
CA PRO A 165 8.01 -13.37 -2.86
C PRO A 165 7.57 -12.65 -1.58
N TYR A 166 6.84 -11.56 -1.76
CA TYR A 166 6.21 -10.85 -0.66
C TYR A 166 5.28 -11.82 0.10
N GLY A 167 5.40 -11.83 1.43
CA GLY A 167 4.71 -12.81 2.28
C GLY A 167 5.53 -14.07 2.61
N SER A 168 6.67 -14.33 1.94
CA SER A 168 7.59 -15.44 2.31
C SER A 168 8.36 -15.18 3.62
N LYS A 169 8.44 -13.91 4.03
CA LYS A 169 8.95 -13.44 5.32
C LYS A 169 7.85 -12.65 6.01
N ALA A 170 8.03 -12.28 7.26
CA ALA A 170 7.13 -11.35 7.94
C ALA A 170 7.17 -9.98 7.22
N ASN A 171 6.20 -9.75 6.33
CA ASN A 171 6.03 -8.48 5.64
C ASN A 171 4.85 -7.73 6.25
N LYS A 172 5.05 -6.46 6.60
CA LYS A 172 4.13 -5.61 7.39
C LYS A 172 2.68 -5.58 6.88
N TYR A 173 2.50 -5.62 5.58
CA TYR A 173 1.18 -5.38 4.98
C TYR A 173 0.60 -6.59 4.23
N GLN A 174 1.25 -7.77 4.31
CA GLN A 174 0.71 -8.98 3.68
C GLN A 174 -0.59 -9.42 4.35
N GLY A 175 -1.59 -9.70 3.53
CA GLY A 175 -2.91 -10.13 4.00
C GLY A 175 -3.78 -9.01 4.57
N GLN A 176 -3.37 -7.74 4.46
CA GLN A 176 -4.14 -6.62 5.01
C GLN A 176 -5.56 -6.55 4.44
N THR A 177 -6.49 -6.12 5.30
CA THR A 177 -7.88 -5.81 4.97
C THR A 177 -8.20 -4.41 5.47
N GLY A 178 -8.60 -3.51 4.56
CA GLY A 178 -8.76 -2.09 4.87
C GLY A 178 -7.43 -1.34 4.94
N PRO A 179 -7.47 -0.01 5.15
CA PRO A 179 -6.27 0.82 5.25
C PRO A 179 -5.54 0.57 6.57
N LEU A 180 -4.21 0.42 6.51
CA LEU A 180 -3.37 0.31 7.68
C LEU A 180 -2.48 1.55 7.84
N PRO A 181 -2.20 1.99 9.08
CA PRO A 181 -1.21 3.01 9.33
C PRO A 181 0.21 2.52 9.02
N SER A 182 1.19 3.43 9.02
CA SER A 182 2.59 3.07 8.82
C SER A 182 3.08 2.08 9.89
N GLY A 183 3.80 1.04 9.46
CA GLY A 183 4.53 0.08 10.30
C GLY A 183 6.05 0.27 10.21
N VAL A 184 6.54 1.48 9.88
CA VAL A 184 7.96 1.76 9.65
C VAL A 184 8.86 1.41 10.83
N TRP A 185 8.37 1.47 12.06
CA TRP A 185 9.11 1.12 13.28
C TRP A 185 9.53 -0.36 13.34
N GLU A 186 8.77 -1.27 12.71
CA GLU A 186 9.11 -2.70 12.69
C GLU A 186 10.44 -2.95 11.96
N GLU A 187 10.71 -2.22 10.87
CA GLU A 187 11.99 -2.30 10.16
C GLU A 187 13.15 -1.69 10.95
N LEU A 188 12.88 -0.58 11.63
CA LEU A 188 13.91 0.15 12.39
C LEU A 188 14.33 -0.61 13.65
N ASP A 189 13.41 -1.31 14.31
CA ASP A 189 13.72 -2.15 15.46
C ASP A 189 14.64 -3.31 15.04
N ASP A 190 14.33 -3.99 13.93
CA ASP A 190 15.16 -5.06 13.37
C ASP A 190 16.56 -4.56 12.99
N GLU A 191 16.67 -3.37 12.39
CA GLU A 191 17.96 -2.76 12.02
C GLU A 191 18.80 -2.39 13.24
N LEU A 192 18.18 -1.87 14.30
CA LEU A 192 18.85 -1.52 15.55
C LEU A 192 19.36 -2.78 16.26
N GLU A 193 18.54 -3.83 16.38
CA GLU A 193 18.97 -5.11 16.97
C GLU A 193 20.13 -5.73 16.19
N GLN A 194 20.08 -5.74 14.86
CA GLN A 194 21.18 -6.24 14.03
C GLN A 194 22.43 -5.38 14.15
N GLY A 195 22.28 -4.05 14.28
CA GLY A 195 23.38 -3.12 14.50
C GLY A 195 24.09 -3.34 15.84
N GLU A 196 23.34 -3.61 16.90
CA GLU A 196 23.89 -3.94 18.23
C GLU A 196 24.58 -5.30 18.25
N LEU A 197 23.99 -6.30 17.58
CA LEU A 197 24.60 -7.64 17.42
C LEU A 197 25.93 -7.58 16.65
N ARG A 198 26.04 -6.72 15.63
CA ARG A 198 27.28 -6.50 14.86
C ARG A 198 28.34 -5.80 15.71
N LYS A 199 27.97 -4.77 16.49
CA LYS A 199 28.89 -4.09 17.42
C LYS A 199 29.40 -5.04 18.51
N GLY A 200 28.53 -5.88 19.09
CA GLY A 200 28.88 -6.88 20.08
C GLY A 200 29.85 -7.93 19.53
N LYS A 201 29.67 -8.39 18.29
CA LYS A 201 30.60 -9.33 17.64
C LYS A 201 31.97 -8.68 17.34
N GLN A 202 32.00 -7.42 16.91
CA GLN A 202 33.27 -6.68 16.70
C GLN A 202 34.02 -6.44 18.02
N ALA A 203 33.34 -6.03 19.10
CA ALA A 203 33.95 -5.85 20.41
C ALA A 203 34.50 -7.18 20.96
N GLY A 204 33.85 -8.32 20.72
CA GLY A 204 34.35 -9.64 21.12
C GLY A 204 35.55 -10.14 20.32
N LEU A 205 35.76 -9.67 19.07
CA LEU A 205 36.92 -10.00 18.27
C LEU A 205 38.20 -9.28 18.80
N PHE A 206 38.09 -8.04 19.27
CA PHE A 206 39.21 -7.27 19.81
C PHE A 206 39.53 -7.62 21.27
N ALA A 207 38.66 -8.31 22.00
CA ALA A 207 38.93 -8.74 23.36
C ALA A 207 39.73 -10.06 23.46
N LYS A 208 39.96 -10.77 22.34
CA LYS A 208 40.74 -12.03 22.33
C LYS A 208 42.21 -11.91 22.03
N ASP A 209 42.72 -10.73 21.65
CA ASP A 209 44.13 -10.51 21.29
C ASP A 209 44.93 -9.77 22.37
N GLY A 210 44.42 -9.72 23.61
CA GLY A 210 45.01 -8.96 24.72
C GLY A 210 45.65 -9.77 25.83
N ASP A 211 45.76 -11.12 25.73
CA ASP A 211 46.43 -11.97 26.71
C ASP A 211 47.41 -12.93 26.00
N SER A 212 48.63 -12.44 25.79
CA SER A 212 49.83 -13.25 25.56
C SER A 212 51.10 -12.48 25.94
#